data_e6bf4195291f3503b90e125800da4fbd
#
_entry.id   e6bf4195291f3503b90e125800da4fbd
#
_cell.length_a   1.000
_cell.length_b   1.000
_cell.length_c   1.000
_cell.angle_alpha   90.00
_cell.angle_beta   90.00
_cell.angle_gamma   90.00
#
_symmetry.space_group_name_H-M   'P 1'
#
loop_
_entity.id
_entity.type
_entity.pdbx_description
1 polymer ?
#
loop_
_entity_poly.entity_id
_entity_poly.type
_entity_poly.pdbx_seq_one_letter_code
_entity_poly.pdbx_strand_id
1 'polypeptide(L)'
;MYKGEGIQHIAMGSDDLYATVDKLRASGVRLLDTPDTYYELVEKRIPGHGEPLEALRKRGILIDGKKDALLLQIFSENQLGPIFFEFIQRKGDEGFGNGNFKALFESIELDQMRRGVLQTPTAAA
;
A
#
# COMPACT_ATOMS: atom_id res chain seq x y z
N MET A 1 14.15 -3.88 -17.74
CA MET A 1 13.27 -4.96 -17.84
C MET A 1 13.84 -6.19 -17.17
N TYR A 2 13.07 -7.18 -17.04
CA TYR A 2 13.46 -8.22 -16.13
C TYR A 2 14.35 -9.29 -16.66
N LYS A 3 14.42 -9.44 -17.90
CA LYS A 3 15.15 -10.53 -18.45
C LYS A 3 14.59 -11.85 -17.96
N GLY A 4 13.32 -11.90 -17.82
CA GLY A 4 12.68 -13.13 -17.41
C GLY A 4 12.71 -13.39 -15.92
N GLU A 5 13.31 -12.50 -15.18
CA GLU A 5 13.36 -12.64 -13.75
C GLU A 5 12.75 -11.45 -13.09
N GLY A 6 12.64 -11.49 -11.82
CA GLY A 6 12.08 -10.40 -11.08
C GLY A 6 10.60 -10.56 -10.86
N ILE A 7 10.04 -9.64 -10.11
CA ILE A 7 8.66 -9.70 -9.70
C ILE A 7 7.80 -9.02 -10.74
N GLN A 8 6.72 -9.67 -11.10
CA GLN A 8 5.77 -9.11 -12.02
C GLN A 8 4.45 -8.87 -11.34
N HIS A 9 3.70 -7.88 -11.79
CA HIS A 9 2.40 -7.63 -11.20
C HIS A 9 1.36 -7.40 -12.29
N ILE A 10 0.10 -7.66 -11.93
CA ILE A 10 -1.03 -7.43 -12.79
C ILE A 10 -1.92 -6.43 -12.07
N ALA A 11 -2.15 -5.29 -12.69
CA ALA A 11 -2.95 -4.24 -12.07
C ALA A 11 -4.39 -4.36 -12.54
N MET A 12 -5.32 -4.27 -11.60
CA MET A 12 -6.74 -4.35 -11.89
C MET A 12 -7.45 -3.13 -11.31
N GLY A 13 -8.29 -2.50 -12.13
CA GLY A 13 -9.02 -1.32 -11.69
C GLY A 13 -10.24 -1.68 -10.87
N SER A 14 -10.65 -0.76 -10.03
CA SER A 14 -11.85 -0.91 -9.22
C SER A 14 -12.55 0.44 -9.13
N ASP A 15 -13.87 0.42 -9.15
CA ASP A 15 -14.64 1.64 -8.97
C ASP A 15 -14.87 1.93 -7.50
N ASP A 16 -14.70 0.93 -6.63
CA ASP A 16 -14.87 1.09 -5.20
C ASP A 16 -13.91 0.13 -4.52
N LEU A 17 -12.73 0.61 -4.23
CA LEU A 17 -11.69 -0.26 -3.69
C LEU A 17 -12.02 -0.77 -2.29
N TYR A 18 -12.76 0.01 -1.51
CA TYR A 18 -13.16 -0.46 -0.19
C TYR A 18 -13.99 -1.74 -0.29
N ALA A 19 -14.99 -1.72 -1.15
CA ALA A 19 -15.84 -2.89 -1.36
C ALA A 19 -15.06 -4.03 -1.97
N THR A 20 -14.18 -3.72 -2.91
CA THR A 20 -13.37 -4.74 -3.57
C THR A 20 -12.48 -5.47 -2.56
N VAL A 21 -11.84 -4.72 -1.66
CA VAL A 21 -10.98 -5.32 -0.64
C VAL A 21 -11.79 -6.23 0.27
N ASP A 22 -12.97 -5.77 0.69
CA ASP A 22 -13.80 -6.59 1.56
C ASP A 22 -14.18 -7.90 0.90
N LYS A 23 -14.53 -7.85 -0.37
CA LYS A 23 -14.89 -9.07 -1.11
C LYS A 23 -13.70 -9.99 -1.29
N LEU A 24 -12.55 -9.43 -1.59
CA LEU A 24 -11.35 -10.24 -1.78
C LEU A 24 -10.98 -10.97 -0.49
N ARG A 25 -11.00 -10.27 0.62
CA ARG A 25 -10.67 -10.92 1.89
C ARG A 25 -11.70 -11.96 2.28
N ALA A 26 -12.96 -11.70 2.02
CA ALA A 26 -14.00 -12.67 2.30
C ALA A 26 -13.87 -13.93 1.44
N SER A 27 -13.25 -13.78 0.27
CA SER A 27 -13.01 -14.91 -0.64
C SER A 27 -11.71 -15.63 -0.33
N GLY A 28 -10.97 -15.19 0.67
CA GLY A 28 -9.72 -15.86 1.02
C GLY A 28 -8.48 -15.35 0.33
N VAL A 29 -8.57 -14.27 -0.43
CA VAL A 29 -7.40 -13.69 -1.07
C VAL A 29 -6.55 -13.02 0.00
N ARG A 30 -5.25 -13.28 -0.03
CA ARG A 30 -4.32 -12.72 0.94
C ARG A 30 -3.73 -11.44 0.40
N LEU A 31 -4.01 -10.36 1.10
CA LEU A 31 -3.51 -9.04 0.72
C LEU A 31 -2.41 -8.63 1.70
N LEU A 32 -1.49 -7.81 1.22
CA LEU A 32 -0.40 -7.37 2.07
C LEU A 32 -0.92 -6.45 3.16
N ASP A 33 -0.33 -6.57 4.35
CA ASP A 33 -0.67 -5.70 5.46
C ASP A 33 0.16 -4.44 5.41
N THR A 34 -0.41 -3.36 5.91
CA THR A 34 0.27 -2.08 5.96
C THR A 34 0.37 -1.66 7.43
N PRO A 35 1.55 -1.29 7.90
CA PRO A 35 1.69 -0.91 9.32
C PRO A 35 0.94 0.37 9.63
N ASP A 36 0.52 0.51 10.88
CA ASP A 36 -0.21 1.70 11.33
C ASP A 36 0.60 2.97 11.13
N THR A 37 1.92 2.86 11.20
CA THR A 37 2.80 4.01 11.00
C THR A 37 2.60 4.65 9.63
N TYR A 38 2.24 3.85 8.63
CA TYR A 38 1.94 4.40 7.32
C TYR A 38 0.81 5.42 7.41
N TYR A 39 -0.25 5.08 8.14
CA TYR A 39 -1.42 5.94 8.24
C TYR A 39 -1.19 7.16 9.11
N GLU A 40 -0.28 7.05 10.06
CA GLU A 40 0.10 8.20 10.87
C GLU A 40 0.72 9.30 10.00
N LEU A 41 1.36 8.91 8.91
CA LEU A 41 2.03 9.86 8.04
C LEU A 41 1.17 10.34 6.87
N VAL A 42 0.00 9.73 6.67
CA VAL A 42 -0.84 10.07 5.53
C VAL A 42 -1.26 11.54 5.53
N GLU A 43 -1.70 12.04 6.68
CA GLU A 43 -2.15 13.43 6.74
C GLU A 43 -1.04 14.42 6.42
N LYS A 44 0.20 14.04 6.71
CA LYS A 44 1.33 14.90 6.38
C LYS A 44 1.64 14.87 4.90
N ARG A 45 1.49 13.69 4.28
CA ARG A 45 1.77 13.56 2.87
C ARG A 45 0.69 14.16 2.00
N ILE A 46 -0.58 13.96 2.39
CA ILE A 46 -1.71 14.39 1.59
C ILE A 46 -2.73 15.07 2.50
N PRO A 47 -2.44 16.29 2.95
CA PRO A 47 -3.37 16.99 3.83
C PRO A 47 -4.71 17.21 3.16
N GLY A 48 -5.78 16.98 3.88
CA GLY A 48 -7.12 17.26 3.37
C GLY A 48 -7.58 16.29 2.29
N HIS A 49 -7.06 15.06 2.28
CA HIS A 49 -7.42 14.11 1.23
C HIS A 49 -8.89 13.70 1.26
N GLY A 50 -9.54 13.84 2.41
CA GLY A 50 -10.97 13.54 2.47
C GLY A 50 -11.37 12.08 2.56
N GLU A 51 -10.43 11.15 2.47
CA GLU A 51 -10.76 9.74 2.60
C GLU A 51 -10.83 9.37 4.09
N PRO A 52 -11.73 8.44 4.44
CA PRO A 52 -11.83 8.05 5.85
C PRO A 52 -10.62 7.23 6.27
N LEU A 53 -9.76 7.83 7.06
CA LEU A 53 -8.49 7.21 7.45
C LEU A 53 -8.67 5.85 8.12
N GLU A 54 -9.68 5.73 8.97
CA GLU A 54 -9.93 4.47 9.64
C GLU A 54 -10.33 3.37 8.65
N ALA A 55 -11.08 3.73 7.63
CA ALA A 55 -11.48 2.75 6.63
C ALA A 55 -10.29 2.30 5.80
N LEU A 56 -9.37 3.21 5.51
CA LEU A 56 -8.13 2.86 4.82
C LEU A 56 -7.29 1.93 5.69
N ARG A 57 -7.10 2.31 6.94
CA ARG A 57 -6.27 1.56 7.85
C ARG A 57 -6.81 0.16 8.11
N LYS A 58 -8.10 0.08 8.32
CA LYS A 58 -8.75 -1.19 8.62
C LYS A 58 -8.56 -2.20 7.48
N ARG A 59 -8.51 -1.70 6.26
CA ARG A 59 -8.40 -2.55 5.08
C ARG A 59 -6.99 -2.66 4.53
N GLY A 60 -6.07 -1.86 5.03
CA GLY A 60 -4.70 -1.87 4.52
C GLY A 60 -4.54 -1.16 3.19
N ILE A 61 -5.46 -0.29 2.85
CA ILE A 61 -5.43 0.41 1.57
C ILE A 61 -4.42 1.54 1.60
N LEU A 62 -3.63 1.63 0.56
CA LEU A 62 -2.63 2.69 0.40
C LEU A 62 -3.23 3.85 -0.38
N ILE A 63 -2.73 5.05 -0.12
CA ILE A 63 -3.24 6.24 -0.78
C ILE A 63 -2.07 7.09 -1.28
N ASP A 64 -2.18 7.58 -2.51
CA ASP A 64 -1.16 8.43 -3.11
C ASP A 64 -1.85 9.55 -3.88
N GLY A 65 -1.04 10.47 -4.41
CA GLY A 65 -1.57 11.59 -5.16
C GLY A 65 -1.58 12.85 -4.33
N LYS A 66 -2.60 13.66 -4.54
CA LYS A 66 -2.76 14.91 -3.80
C LYS A 66 -4.24 15.14 -3.56
N LYS A 67 -4.52 16.17 -2.76
CA LYS A 67 -5.87 16.43 -2.27
C LYS A 67 -6.98 16.24 -3.31
N ASP A 68 -6.79 16.76 -4.49
CA ASP A 68 -7.84 16.75 -5.49
C ASP A 68 -7.65 15.67 -6.56
N ALA A 69 -6.63 14.87 -6.43
CA ALA A 69 -6.33 13.84 -7.43
C ALA A 69 -5.70 12.65 -6.72
N LEU A 70 -6.52 11.78 -6.22
CA LEU A 70 -6.09 10.66 -5.38
C LEU A 70 -6.03 9.34 -6.14
N LEU A 71 -5.26 8.45 -5.57
CA LEU A 71 -5.13 7.08 -6.05
C LEU A 71 -5.12 6.16 -4.85
N LEU A 72 -6.00 5.18 -4.84
CA LEU A 72 -6.03 4.17 -3.78
C LEU A 72 -5.54 2.87 -4.37
N GLN A 73 -4.76 2.12 -3.61
CA GLN A 73 -4.25 0.84 -4.11
C GLN A 73 -3.95 -0.13 -2.98
N ILE A 74 -3.89 -1.42 -3.32
CA ILE A 74 -3.48 -2.45 -2.40
C ILE A 74 -2.89 -3.59 -3.21
N PHE A 75 -1.98 -4.34 -2.61
CA PHE A 75 -1.28 -5.42 -3.29
C PHE A 75 -1.62 -6.75 -2.65
N SER A 76 -1.68 -7.80 -3.45
CA SER A 76 -1.80 -9.14 -2.92
C SER A 76 -0.42 -9.67 -2.56
N GLU A 77 -0.40 -10.73 -1.75
CA GLU A 77 0.82 -11.51 -1.60
C GLU A 77 1.05 -12.24 -2.91
N ASN A 78 2.27 -12.72 -3.10
CA ASN A 78 2.57 -13.45 -4.33
C ASN A 78 1.66 -14.65 -4.47
N GLN A 79 1.08 -14.80 -5.63
CA GLN A 79 0.13 -15.86 -5.89
C GLN A 79 0.74 -17.01 -6.68
N LEU A 80 1.50 -16.67 -7.70
CA LEU A 80 2.11 -17.69 -8.56
C LEU A 80 3.57 -17.32 -8.70
N GLY A 81 4.42 -17.92 -7.87
CA GLY A 81 5.83 -17.57 -7.89
C GLY A 81 5.98 -16.09 -7.59
N PRO A 82 6.71 -15.35 -8.42
CA PRO A 82 6.92 -13.93 -8.16
C PRO A 82 5.80 -13.03 -8.67
N ILE A 83 4.65 -13.57 -9.00
CA ILE A 83 3.55 -12.77 -9.54
C ILE A 83 2.60 -12.35 -8.45
N PHE A 84 2.26 -11.07 -8.39
CA PHE A 84 1.27 -10.56 -7.46
C PHE A 84 0.29 -9.65 -8.18
N PHE A 85 -0.82 -9.37 -7.53
CA PHE A 85 -1.86 -8.51 -8.10
C PHE A 85 -1.89 -7.18 -7.38
N GLU A 86 -2.19 -6.15 -8.15
CA GLU A 86 -2.42 -4.81 -7.62
C GLU A 86 -3.85 -4.44 -7.92
N PHE A 87 -4.57 -3.93 -6.92
CA PHE A 87 -5.92 -3.44 -7.11
C PHE A 87 -5.89 -1.94 -6.90
N ILE A 88 -6.46 -1.19 -7.83
CA ILE A 88 -6.27 0.25 -7.86
C ILE A 88 -7.57 0.97 -8.17
N GLN A 89 -7.83 2.05 -7.45
CA GLN A 89 -8.94 2.95 -7.76
C GLN A 89 -8.37 4.33 -7.94
N ARG A 90 -8.60 4.92 -9.11
CA ARG A 90 -8.13 6.27 -9.40
C ARG A 90 -9.25 7.26 -9.13
N LYS A 91 -8.91 8.28 -8.37
CA LYS A 91 -9.82 9.38 -8.08
C LYS A 91 -9.17 10.67 -8.54
N GLY A 92 -8.75 10.69 -9.80
CA GLY A 92 -8.13 11.86 -10.41
C GLY A 92 -6.65 11.74 -10.69
N ASP A 93 -5.96 10.84 -10.02
CA ASP A 93 -4.52 10.66 -10.25
C ASP A 93 -4.33 9.56 -11.29
N GLU A 94 -3.63 9.90 -12.36
CA GLU A 94 -3.38 8.96 -13.44
C GLU A 94 -2.08 8.18 -13.29
N GLY A 95 -1.36 8.41 -12.23
CA GLY A 95 -0.12 7.70 -12.00
C GLY A 95 -0.34 6.28 -11.51
N PHE A 96 0.72 5.69 -11.00
CA PHE A 96 0.71 4.31 -10.54
C PHE A 96 1.09 4.17 -9.07
N GLY A 97 1.02 5.28 -8.32
CA GLY A 97 1.28 5.20 -6.88
C GLY A 97 2.75 5.11 -6.52
N ASN A 98 3.60 5.73 -7.31
CA ASN A 98 5.04 5.67 -7.02
C ASN A 98 5.37 6.20 -5.64
N GLY A 99 4.62 7.19 -5.16
CA GLY A 99 4.86 7.73 -3.83
C GLY A 99 4.58 6.74 -2.73
N ASN A 100 3.73 5.75 -3.00
CA ASN A 100 3.40 4.76 -1.99
C ASN A 100 4.56 3.81 -1.71
N PHE A 101 5.39 3.53 -2.70
CA PHE A 101 6.53 2.65 -2.44
C PHE A 101 7.44 3.28 -1.40
N LYS A 102 7.75 4.56 -1.57
CA LYS A 102 8.60 5.24 -0.62
C LYS A 102 7.92 5.36 0.74
N ALA A 103 6.65 5.76 0.75
CA ALA A 103 5.92 5.94 1.99
C ALA A 103 5.77 4.64 2.76
N LEU A 104 5.51 3.55 2.06
CA LEU A 104 5.36 2.26 2.70
C LEU A 104 6.68 1.81 3.29
N PHE A 105 7.76 1.98 2.54
CA PHE A 105 9.07 1.59 3.02
C PHE A 105 9.44 2.38 4.28
N GLU A 106 9.22 3.68 4.26
CA GLU A 106 9.51 4.52 5.41
C GLU A 106 8.67 4.12 6.61
N SER A 107 7.41 3.76 6.39
CA SER A 107 6.55 3.39 7.49
C SER A 107 6.94 2.04 8.08
N ILE A 108 7.43 1.13 7.26
CA ILE A 108 7.90 -0.15 7.75
C ILE A 108 9.13 0.05 8.62
N GLU A 109 10.04 0.91 8.17
CA GLU A 109 11.22 1.20 8.97
C GLU A 109 10.84 1.81 10.31
N LEU A 110 9.94 2.75 10.30
CA LEU A 110 9.51 3.40 11.51
C LEU A 110 8.84 2.41 12.46
N ASP A 111 8.01 1.55 11.93
CA ASP A 111 7.33 0.54 12.72
C ASP A 111 8.33 -0.41 13.37
N GLN A 112 9.35 -0.82 12.62
CA GLN A 112 10.36 -1.71 13.14
C GLN A 112 11.17 -1.03 14.23
N MET A 113 11.47 0.24 14.05
CA MET A 113 12.21 0.98 15.05
C MET A 113 11.42 1.10 16.36
N ARG A 114 10.12 1.37 16.25
CA ARG A 114 9.27 1.48 17.43
C ARG A 114 9.16 0.17 18.18
N ARG A 115 9.21 -0.93 17.46
CA ARG A 115 9.14 -2.24 18.10
C ARG A 115 10.49 -2.75 18.54
N GLY A 116 11.54 -2.01 18.26
CA GLY A 116 12.89 -2.44 18.62
C GLY A 116 13.43 -3.55 17.76
N VAL A 117 12.77 -3.88 16.69
CA VAL A 117 13.23 -4.94 15.81
C VAL A 117 14.39 -4.47 14.95
N LEU A 118 14.28 -3.26 14.42
CA LEU A 118 15.34 -2.69 13.62
C LEU A 118 16.27 -1.93 14.54
N GLN A 119 17.35 -2.56 14.89
CA GLN A 119 18.29 -1.95 15.76
C GLN A 119 19.10 -0.95 15.04
N THR A 120 19.91 -0.24 15.78
CA THR A 120 20.82 0.64 15.13
C THR A 120 21.70 -0.19 14.25
N PRO A 121 22.33 0.43 13.32
CA PRO A 121 23.16 -0.28 12.37
C PRO A 121 24.20 -1.12 13.00
N THR A 122 24.54 -0.76 14.13
CA THR A 122 25.50 -1.55 14.77
C THR A 122 25.01 -2.90 15.01
N ALA A 123 23.79 -3.01 15.38
CA ALA A 123 23.29 -4.29 15.65
C ALA A 123 23.33 -5.09 14.41
N ALA A 124 23.18 -4.43 13.36
CA ALA A 124 23.21 -5.10 12.13
C ALA A 124 24.59 -5.51 11.77
N ALA A 125 25.49 -4.92 12.38
CA ALA A 125 26.84 -5.23 12.00
C ALA A 125 27.11 -6.67 12.21
#